data_faa75be2ad992fa0c14d701930e26001
#
_entry.id   faa75be2ad992fa0c14d701930e26001
#
_cell.length_a   1.000
_cell.length_b   1.000
_cell.length_c   1.000
_cell.angle_alpha   90.00
_cell.angle_beta   90.00
_cell.angle_gamma   90.00
#
_symmetry.space_group_name_H-M   'P 1'
#
loop_
_entity.id
_entity.type
_entity.pdbx_description
1 polymer ?
#
loop_
_entity_poly.entity_id
_entity_poly.type
_entity_poly.pdbx_seq_one_letter_code
_entity_poly.pdbx_strand_id
1 'polypeptide(L)'
;MAELVCEAKLGVTKGTELEEAVSMNFRGETGEVGMYLAMARQAEREGYPEVAAALVRIATEEAWHAAHFAELNGMISPSTRENVERMLRGEQAANKGKREAAVKAKEAGVDPAHDYFDESSRDEARHAQMLEGLLRRYFA
;
A
#
# COMPACT_ATOMS: atom_id res chain seq x y z
N MET A 1 28.07 20.51 -7.98
CA MET A 1 27.07 19.90 -7.08
C MET A 1 27.52 20.16 -5.65
N ALA A 2 26.58 20.48 -4.76
CA ALA A 2 26.90 20.61 -3.33
C ALA A 2 27.26 19.23 -2.77
N GLU A 3 28.32 19.15 -2.00
CA GLU A 3 28.68 17.94 -1.27
C GLU A 3 27.78 17.86 -0.02
N LEU A 4 26.96 16.81 0.06
CA LEU A 4 26.05 16.59 1.18
C LEU A 4 26.70 15.70 2.24
N VAL A 5 26.66 16.15 3.49
CA VAL A 5 27.22 15.40 4.63
C VAL A 5 26.26 14.29 5.09
N CYS A 6 24.95 14.46 4.84
CA CYS A 6 23.91 13.49 5.17
C CYS A 6 23.18 13.06 3.91
N GLU A 7 23.26 11.78 3.57
CA GLU A 7 22.52 11.17 2.48
C GLU A 7 21.55 10.12 3.03
N ALA A 8 20.33 10.09 2.50
CA ALA A 8 19.40 9.01 2.80
C ALA A 8 19.92 7.71 2.19
N LYS A 9 20.09 6.69 3.02
CA LYS A 9 20.57 5.38 2.58
C LYS A 9 19.44 4.36 2.62
N LEU A 10 19.19 3.72 1.47
CA LEU A 10 18.26 2.60 1.39
C LEU A 10 19.00 1.28 1.62
N GLY A 11 18.31 0.31 2.22
CA GLY A 11 18.78 -1.05 2.31
C GLY A 11 19.91 -1.27 3.33
N VAL A 12 20.01 -0.43 4.36
CA VAL A 12 21.09 -0.53 5.37
C VAL A 12 21.00 -1.80 6.22
N THR A 13 19.81 -2.41 6.31
CA THR A 13 19.60 -3.67 7.05
C THR A 13 19.62 -4.90 6.15
N LYS A 14 19.58 -4.71 4.83
CA LYS A 14 19.61 -5.81 3.87
C LYS A 14 20.93 -6.58 3.95
N GLY A 15 20.84 -7.91 4.04
CA GLY A 15 22.01 -8.79 4.19
C GLY A 15 22.61 -8.80 5.60
N THR A 16 21.98 -8.16 6.58
CA THR A 16 22.39 -8.18 7.99
C THR A 16 21.49 -9.11 8.80
N GLU A 17 21.86 -9.39 10.05
CA GLU A 17 21.02 -10.13 11.00
C GLU A 17 19.68 -9.45 11.32
N LEU A 18 19.50 -8.17 10.99
CA LEU A 18 18.28 -7.40 11.21
C LEU A 18 17.27 -7.51 10.06
N GLU A 19 17.67 -8.01 8.90
CA GLU A 19 16.82 -8.03 7.69
C GLU A 19 15.49 -8.73 7.93
N GLU A 20 15.50 -9.89 8.59
CA GLU A 20 14.27 -10.64 8.86
C GLU A 20 13.36 -9.90 9.85
N ALA A 21 13.91 -9.35 10.93
CA ALA A 21 13.15 -8.58 11.90
C ALA A 21 12.49 -7.36 11.24
N VAL A 22 13.20 -6.65 10.37
CA VAL A 22 12.67 -5.50 9.62
C VAL A 22 11.57 -5.96 8.65
N SER A 23 11.74 -7.08 7.96
CA SER A 23 10.70 -7.66 7.08
C SER A 23 9.44 -8.06 7.83
N MET A 24 9.57 -8.64 9.02
CA MET A 24 8.43 -9.00 9.87
C MET A 24 7.67 -7.76 10.34
N ASN A 25 8.38 -6.73 10.78
CA ASN A 25 7.76 -5.47 11.19
C ASN A 25 7.06 -4.79 10.00
N PHE A 26 7.69 -4.71 8.83
CA PHE A 26 7.03 -4.19 7.62
C PHE A 26 5.68 -4.89 7.35
N ARG A 27 5.63 -6.20 7.41
CA ARG A 27 4.39 -6.96 7.19
C ARG A 27 3.36 -6.72 8.30
N GLY A 28 3.81 -6.65 9.56
CA GLY A 28 2.95 -6.36 10.70
C GLY A 28 2.29 -4.98 10.57
N GLU A 29 3.09 -3.94 10.41
CA GLU A 29 2.62 -2.56 10.27
C GLU A 29 1.67 -2.40 9.07
N THR A 30 2.02 -2.99 7.94
CA THR A 30 1.15 -2.96 6.74
C THR A 30 -0.20 -3.60 7.00
N GLY A 31 -0.24 -4.74 7.72
CA GLY A 31 -1.48 -5.40 8.13
C GLY A 31 -2.29 -4.57 9.11
N GLU A 32 -1.63 -3.92 10.07
CA GLU A 32 -2.27 -3.07 11.07
C GLU A 32 -2.97 -1.86 10.46
N VAL A 33 -2.42 -1.25 9.41
CA VAL A 33 -3.10 -0.16 8.68
C VAL A 33 -4.52 -0.56 8.27
N GLY A 34 -4.66 -1.70 7.60
CA GLY A 34 -5.97 -2.19 7.17
C GLY A 34 -6.89 -2.54 8.33
N MET A 35 -6.35 -3.15 9.38
CA MET A 35 -7.13 -3.54 10.57
C MET A 35 -7.64 -2.32 11.33
N TYR A 36 -6.80 -1.33 11.61
CA TYR A 36 -7.23 -0.10 12.29
C TYR A 36 -8.29 0.66 11.50
N LEU A 37 -8.17 0.75 10.17
CA LEU A 37 -9.19 1.38 9.35
C LEU A 37 -10.52 0.60 9.34
N ALA A 38 -10.49 -0.73 9.33
CA ALA A 38 -11.69 -1.56 9.46
C ALA A 38 -12.36 -1.38 10.83
N MET A 39 -11.57 -1.33 11.90
CA MET A 39 -12.05 -1.05 13.25
C MET A 39 -12.65 0.35 13.37
N ALA A 40 -12.05 1.36 12.72
CA ALA A 40 -12.58 2.72 12.69
C ALA A 40 -13.98 2.76 12.05
N ARG A 41 -14.16 2.07 10.92
CA ARG A 41 -15.48 1.96 10.28
C ARG A 41 -16.51 1.27 11.19
N GLN A 42 -16.10 0.28 11.96
CA GLN A 42 -17.00 -0.36 12.93
C GLN A 42 -17.36 0.60 14.08
N ALA A 43 -16.39 1.34 14.60
CA ALA A 43 -16.64 2.35 15.62
C ALA A 43 -17.63 3.43 15.16
N GLU A 44 -17.55 3.86 13.90
CA GLU A 44 -18.54 4.79 13.32
C GLU A 44 -19.95 4.18 13.28
N ARG A 45 -20.09 2.91 12.87
CA ARG A 45 -21.40 2.22 12.84
C ARG A 45 -22.02 2.10 14.24
N GLU A 46 -21.19 1.99 15.27
CA GLU A 46 -21.62 1.92 16.67
C GLU A 46 -21.84 3.30 17.30
N GLY A 47 -21.50 4.38 16.60
CA GLY A 47 -21.70 5.75 17.11
C GLY A 47 -20.57 6.26 18.00
N TYR A 48 -19.33 5.78 17.80
CA TYR A 48 -18.13 6.21 18.53
C TYR A 48 -17.16 7.00 17.62
N PRO A 49 -17.49 8.21 17.18
CA PRO A 49 -16.69 8.96 16.23
C PRO A 49 -15.30 9.35 16.75
N GLU A 50 -15.14 9.59 18.06
CA GLU A 50 -13.84 9.91 18.63
C GLU A 50 -12.91 8.67 18.64
N VAL A 51 -13.46 7.47 18.85
CA VAL A 51 -12.71 6.21 18.73
C VAL A 51 -12.28 6.00 17.28
N ALA A 52 -13.21 6.20 16.34
CA ALA A 52 -12.90 6.08 14.92
C ALA A 52 -11.77 7.04 14.49
N ALA A 53 -11.82 8.29 14.92
CA ALA A 53 -10.78 9.28 14.62
C ALA A 53 -9.41 8.87 15.19
N ALA A 54 -9.37 8.35 16.42
CA ALA A 54 -8.14 7.86 17.04
C ALA A 54 -7.55 6.66 16.25
N LEU A 55 -8.39 5.71 15.85
CA LEU A 55 -7.97 4.54 15.08
C LEU A 55 -7.43 4.91 13.68
N VAL A 56 -8.04 5.88 12.99
CA VAL A 56 -7.53 6.40 11.72
C VAL A 56 -6.16 7.05 11.90
N ARG A 57 -5.96 7.79 12.99
CA ARG A 57 -4.66 8.38 13.31
C ARG A 57 -3.59 7.32 13.53
N ILE A 58 -3.89 6.29 14.31
CA ILE A 58 -2.96 5.16 14.51
C ILE A 58 -2.63 4.51 13.16
N ALA A 59 -3.63 4.19 12.34
CA ALA A 59 -3.41 3.61 11.01
C ALA A 59 -2.44 4.46 10.15
N THR A 60 -2.53 5.78 10.24
CA THR A 60 -1.63 6.67 9.49
C THR A 60 -0.20 6.60 10.04
N GLU A 61 -0.03 6.51 11.35
CA GLU A 61 1.30 6.35 11.98
C GLU A 61 1.92 5.00 11.60
N GLU A 62 1.14 3.89 11.62
CA GLU A 62 1.62 2.57 11.20
C GLU A 62 2.00 2.52 9.70
N ALA A 63 1.30 3.28 8.85
CA ALA A 63 1.69 3.41 7.44
C ALA A 63 3.08 4.05 7.28
N TRP A 64 3.43 5.04 8.10
CA TRP A 64 4.76 5.63 8.11
C TRP A 64 5.83 4.71 8.71
N HIS A 65 5.50 3.93 9.75
CA HIS A 65 6.39 2.90 10.27
C HIS A 65 6.71 1.87 9.17
N ALA A 66 5.70 1.36 8.47
CA ALA A 66 5.90 0.44 7.35
C ALA A 66 6.79 1.04 6.25
N ALA A 67 6.59 2.32 5.91
CA ALA A 67 7.41 3.02 4.91
C ALA A 67 8.90 3.04 5.32
N HIS A 68 9.21 3.36 6.58
CA HIS A 68 10.58 3.38 7.08
C HIS A 68 11.21 1.97 7.10
N PHE A 69 10.47 0.93 7.48
CA PHE A 69 10.97 -0.44 7.40
C PHE A 69 11.23 -0.88 5.95
N ALA A 70 10.40 -0.43 5.00
CA ALA A 70 10.64 -0.67 3.59
C ALA A 70 11.94 -0.02 3.09
N GLU A 71 12.24 1.21 3.54
CA GLU A 71 13.49 1.91 3.23
C GLU A 71 14.70 1.18 3.84
N LEU A 72 14.62 0.77 5.12
CA LEU A 72 15.68 0.06 5.82
C LEU A 72 16.10 -1.24 5.09
N ASN A 73 15.15 -1.99 4.57
CA ASN A 73 15.41 -3.22 3.82
C ASN A 73 15.59 -3.02 2.30
N GLY A 74 15.61 -1.77 1.82
CA GLY A 74 15.81 -1.49 0.40
C GLY A 74 14.70 -2.08 -0.48
N MET A 75 13.45 -2.07 0.00
CA MET A 75 12.30 -2.57 -0.75
C MET A 75 11.87 -1.64 -1.88
N ILE A 76 12.39 -0.40 -1.89
CA ILE A 76 12.22 0.56 -2.97
C ILE A 76 13.56 0.81 -3.67
N SER A 77 13.50 1.18 -4.95
CA SER A 77 14.65 1.65 -5.72
C SER A 77 14.99 3.10 -5.36
N PRO A 78 16.27 3.53 -5.43
CA PRO A 78 16.61 4.95 -5.38
C PRO A 78 16.08 5.73 -6.59
N SER A 79 15.60 5.06 -7.63
CA SER A 79 14.98 5.65 -8.81
C SER A 79 13.45 5.73 -8.65
N THR A 80 12.91 6.94 -8.58
CA THR A 80 11.46 7.18 -8.56
C THR A 80 10.80 6.59 -9.81
N ARG A 81 11.43 6.71 -10.98
CA ARG A 81 10.93 6.10 -12.22
C ARG A 81 10.71 4.60 -12.07
N GLU A 82 11.72 3.88 -11.61
CA GLU A 82 11.63 2.42 -11.44
C GLU A 82 10.56 2.01 -10.41
N ASN A 83 10.41 2.78 -9.34
CA ASN A 83 9.36 2.56 -8.34
C ASN A 83 7.97 2.70 -8.97
N VAL A 84 7.74 3.78 -9.71
CA VAL A 84 6.46 4.04 -10.39
C VAL A 84 6.17 2.96 -11.46
N GLU A 85 7.16 2.58 -12.27
CA GLU A 85 7.01 1.49 -13.26
C GLU A 85 6.66 0.15 -12.60
N ARG A 86 7.28 -0.16 -11.47
CA ARG A 86 6.97 -1.38 -10.71
C ARG A 86 5.54 -1.36 -10.18
N MET A 87 5.13 -0.25 -9.59
CA MET A 87 3.78 -0.12 -9.05
C MET A 87 2.71 -0.12 -10.16
N LEU A 88 2.98 0.50 -11.32
CA LEU A 88 2.10 0.43 -12.48
C LEU A 88 1.79 -1.03 -12.88
N ARG A 89 2.83 -1.86 -12.96
CA ARG A 89 2.63 -3.30 -13.22
C ARG A 89 1.82 -4.00 -12.12
N GLY A 90 2.03 -3.62 -10.89
CA GLY A 90 1.27 -4.12 -9.74
C GLY A 90 -0.21 -3.77 -9.83
N GLU A 91 -0.54 -2.51 -10.10
CA GLU A 91 -1.93 -2.03 -10.26
C GLU A 91 -2.64 -2.72 -11.42
N GLN A 92 -1.96 -2.91 -12.55
CA GLN A 92 -2.51 -3.63 -13.69
C GLN A 92 -2.83 -5.09 -13.35
N ALA A 93 -1.93 -5.77 -12.63
CA ALA A 93 -2.16 -7.14 -12.18
C ALA A 93 -3.28 -7.22 -11.13
N ALA A 94 -3.33 -6.26 -10.19
CA ALA A 94 -4.37 -6.18 -9.17
C ALA A 94 -5.75 -5.90 -9.79
N ASN A 95 -5.84 -5.01 -10.78
CA ASN A 95 -7.07 -4.76 -11.53
C ASN A 95 -7.62 -6.06 -12.13
N LYS A 96 -6.78 -6.83 -12.83
CA LYS A 96 -7.19 -8.11 -13.44
C LYS A 96 -7.60 -9.13 -12.39
N GLY A 97 -6.78 -9.34 -11.36
CA GLY A 97 -7.06 -10.33 -10.31
C GLY A 97 -8.34 -10.03 -9.52
N LYS A 98 -8.58 -8.75 -9.19
CA LYS A 98 -9.81 -8.34 -8.52
C LYS A 98 -11.03 -8.49 -9.42
N ARG A 99 -10.91 -8.26 -10.73
CA ARG A 99 -11.99 -8.50 -11.68
C ARG A 99 -12.37 -9.99 -11.74
N GLU A 100 -11.38 -10.85 -11.78
CA GLU A 100 -11.60 -12.32 -11.75
C GLU A 100 -12.25 -12.75 -10.42
N ALA A 101 -11.81 -12.17 -9.30
CA ALA A 101 -12.42 -12.43 -7.99
C ALA A 101 -13.87 -11.94 -7.90
N ALA A 102 -14.21 -10.81 -8.52
CA ALA A 102 -15.59 -10.32 -8.60
C ALA A 102 -16.50 -11.33 -9.31
N VAL A 103 -16.05 -11.89 -10.44
CA VAL A 103 -16.81 -12.93 -11.16
C VAL A 103 -17.04 -14.15 -10.26
N LYS A 104 -16.00 -14.66 -9.62
CA LYS A 104 -16.11 -15.81 -8.70
C LYS A 104 -17.04 -15.53 -7.52
N ALA A 105 -17.00 -14.34 -6.96
CA ALA A 105 -17.90 -13.94 -5.87
C ALA A 105 -19.37 -13.92 -6.33
N LYS A 106 -19.62 -13.46 -7.57
CA LYS A 106 -20.97 -13.50 -8.16
C LYS A 106 -21.46 -14.91 -8.37
N GLU A 107 -20.63 -15.79 -8.91
CA GLU A 107 -20.93 -17.21 -9.10
C GLU A 107 -21.22 -17.93 -7.78
N ALA A 108 -20.51 -17.54 -6.71
CA ALA A 108 -20.71 -18.06 -5.35
C ALA A 108 -21.91 -17.45 -4.61
N GLY A 109 -22.62 -16.47 -5.20
CA GLY A 109 -23.77 -15.80 -4.60
C GLY A 109 -23.40 -14.86 -3.44
N VAL A 110 -22.17 -14.36 -3.38
CA VAL A 110 -21.69 -13.45 -2.33
C VAL A 110 -21.67 -12.02 -2.88
N ASP A 111 -22.84 -11.42 -3.03
CA ASP A 111 -22.98 -10.09 -3.64
C ASP A 111 -22.15 -8.98 -2.97
N PRO A 112 -22.04 -8.87 -1.63
CA PRO A 112 -21.19 -7.86 -1.02
C PRO A 112 -19.71 -7.98 -1.38
N ALA A 113 -19.21 -9.20 -1.56
CA ALA A 113 -17.84 -9.44 -2.02
C ALA A 113 -17.67 -9.09 -3.50
N HIS A 114 -18.66 -9.48 -4.34
CA HIS A 114 -18.68 -9.09 -5.76
C HIS A 114 -18.60 -7.58 -5.91
N ASP A 115 -19.45 -6.84 -5.22
CA ASP A 115 -19.56 -5.38 -5.36
C ASP A 115 -18.24 -4.70 -4.95
N TYR A 116 -17.63 -5.14 -3.86
CA TYR A 116 -16.37 -4.56 -3.40
C TYR A 116 -15.18 -4.93 -4.31
N PHE A 117 -15.09 -6.17 -4.80
CA PHE A 117 -14.06 -6.53 -5.77
C PHE A 117 -14.22 -5.77 -7.10
N ASP A 118 -15.44 -5.57 -7.57
CA ASP A 118 -15.71 -4.81 -8.80
C ASP A 118 -15.32 -3.33 -8.61
N GLU A 119 -15.73 -2.70 -7.52
CA GLU A 119 -15.38 -1.33 -7.18
C GLU A 119 -13.85 -1.17 -7.08
N SER A 120 -13.20 -2.00 -6.26
CA SER A 120 -11.75 -1.90 -6.06
C SER A 120 -10.96 -2.23 -7.34
N SER A 121 -11.48 -3.09 -8.23
CA SER A 121 -10.82 -3.32 -9.53
C SER A 121 -10.80 -2.07 -10.41
N ARG A 122 -11.85 -1.26 -10.36
CA ARG A 122 -11.91 0.04 -11.07
C ARG A 122 -10.96 1.06 -10.45
N ASP A 123 -10.80 1.05 -9.14
CA ASP A 123 -9.82 1.89 -8.45
C ASP A 123 -8.40 1.55 -8.91
N GLU A 124 -8.04 0.25 -9.01
CA GLU A 124 -6.73 -0.15 -9.51
C GLU A 124 -6.49 0.28 -10.97
N ALA A 125 -7.53 0.25 -11.81
CA ALA A 125 -7.44 0.77 -13.17
C ALA A 125 -7.15 2.29 -13.18
N ARG A 126 -7.80 3.05 -12.30
CA ARG A 126 -7.56 4.48 -12.12
C ARG A 126 -6.16 4.75 -11.58
N HIS A 127 -5.69 3.99 -10.60
CA HIS A 127 -4.31 4.08 -10.08
C HIS A 127 -3.29 3.82 -11.18
N ALA A 128 -3.48 2.79 -11.99
CA ALA A 128 -2.61 2.51 -13.13
C ALA A 128 -2.55 3.68 -14.12
N GLN A 129 -3.69 4.29 -14.46
CA GLN A 129 -3.75 5.46 -15.34
C GLN A 129 -3.03 6.68 -14.73
N MET A 130 -3.15 6.88 -13.42
CA MET A 130 -2.43 7.97 -12.73
C MET A 130 -0.92 7.74 -12.79
N LEU A 131 -0.44 6.53 -12.50
CA LEU A 131 0.99 6.19 -12.55
C LEU A 131 1.54 6.31 -13.98
N GLU A 132 0.81 5.85 -14.99
CA GLU A 132 1.18 6.02 -16.38
C GLU A 132 1.26 7.51 -16.78
N GLY A 133 0.32 8.32 -16.32
CA GLY A 133 0.33 9.77 -16.52
C GLY A 133 1.56 10.44 -15.91
N LEU A 134 1.98 10.01 -14.70
CA LEU A 134 3.20 10.50 -14.06
C LEU A 134 4.45 10.10 -14.84
N LEU A 135 4.53 8.86 -15.33
CA LEU A 135 5.64 8.39 -16.15
C LEU A 135 5.77 9.22 -17.43
N ARG A 136 4.68 9.46 -18.14
CA ARG A 136 4.68 10.29 -19.34
C ARG A 136 5.10 11.74 -19.08
N ARG A 137 4.65 12.29 -17.95
CA ARG A 137 4.90 13.70 -17.64
C ARG A 137 6.35 13.99 -17.21
N TYR A 138 6.93 13.09 -16.39
CA TYR A 138 8.18 13.38 -15.70
C TYR A 138 9.37 12.53 -16.17
N PHE A 139 9.13 11.42 -16.87
CA PHE A 139 10.15 10.44 -17.20
C PHE A 139 10.14 9.99 -18.68
N ALA A 140 9.37 10.66 -19.50
CA ALA A 140 9.39 10.42 -20.95
C ALA A 140 10.67 10.96 -21.60
#